data_a1bd2d6c0195ca0be745ff25578452a8
#
_entry.id   a1bd2d6c0195ca0be745ff25578452a8
#
_cell.length_a   1.000
_cell.length_b   1.000
_cell.length_c   1.000
_cell.angle_alpha   90.00
_cell.angle_beta   90.00
_cell.angle_gamma   90.00
#
_symmetry.space_group_name_H-M   'P 1'
#
loop_
_entity.id
_entity.type
_entity.pdbx_description
1 polymer ?
#
loop_
_entity_poly.entity_id
_entity_poly.type
_entity_poly.pdbx_seq_one_letter_code
_entity_poly.pdbx_strand_id
1 'polypeptide(L)'
;MKTRQEALDYGLSFPNTYQEAPFHDPNWQLVRVKDSKKVFLWTYERNGFINLNVKVSPAWRDFWRDAFPSVIPGWHQNKDNWNTIILDGSIPDDAIKNMIADSYDIVTYNPTRLI
;
A
#
# COMPACT_ATOMS: atom_id res chain seq x y z
N MET A 1 -2.83 8.98 -10.09
CA MET A 1 -1.94 9.08 -8.90
C MET A 1 -0.50 8.83 -9.35
N LYS A 2 0.36 9.78 -9.13
CA LYS A 2 1.77 9.69 -9.54
C LYS A 2 2.76 10.11 -8.45
N THR A 3 2.31 10.84 -7.45
CA THR A 3 3.20 11.40 -6.42
C THR A 3 3.09 10.64 -5.11
N ARG A 4 4.18 10.69 -4.35
CA ARG A 4 4.20 10.15 -2.99
C ARG A 4 3.16 10.83 -2.11
N GLN A 5 3.04 12.16 -2.22
CA GLN A 5 2.12 12.92 -1.37
C GLN A 5 0.67 12.52 -1.61
N GLU A 6 0.28 12.29 -2.87
CA GLU A 6 -1.07 11.80 -3.18
C GLU A 6 -1.35 10.45 -2.49
N ALA A 7 -0.39 9.54 -2.54
CA ALA A 7 -0.54 8.23 -1.91
C ALA A 7 -0.62 8.33 -0.38
N LEU A 8 0.28 9.12 0.23
CA LEU A 8 0.29 9.34 1.68
C LEU A 8 -1.00 10.01 2.14
N ASP A 9 -1.46 11.03 1.44
CA ASP A 9 -2.70 11.73 1.79
C ASP A 9 -3.90 10.79 1.72
N TYR A 10 -3.94 9.92 0.72
CA TYR A 10 -5.02 8.96 0.64
C TYR A 10 -4.98 7.96 1.80
N GLY A 11 -3.80 7.43 2.12
CA GLY A 11 -3.64 6.53 3.27
C GLY A 11 -4.02 7.20 4.59
N LEU A 12 -3.65 8.46 4.75
CA LEU A 12 -3.98 9.23 5.96
C LEU A 12 -5.45 9.64 6.05
N SER A 13 -6.21 9.49 4.97
CA SER A 13 -7.66 9.73 4.98
C SER A 13 -8.45 8.65 5.72
N PHE A 14 -7.86 7.49 5.93
CA PHE A 14 -8.48 6.42 6.73
C PHE A 14 -8.39 6.72 8.22
N PRO A 15 -9.41 6.30 9.01
CA PRO A 15 -9.42 6.59 10.45
C PRO A 15 -8.26 5.92 11.19
N ASN A 16 -7.78 6.59 12.23
CA ASN A 16 -6.83 6.03 13.18
C ASN A 16 -5.48 5.69 12.56
N THR A 17 -4.99 6.57 11.68
CA THR A 17 -3.73 6.38 10.95
C THR A 17 -2.74 7.50 11.22
N TYR A 18 -1.46 7.22 11.00
CA TYR A 18 -0.40 8.22 11.07
C TYR A 18 0.74 7.88 10.13
N GLN A 19 1.48 8.91 9.74
CA GLN A 19 2.65 8.78 8.87
C GLN A 19 3.92 8.66 9.70
N GLU A 20 4.87 7.86 9.21
CA GLU A 20 6.17 7.70 9.84
C GLU A 20 7.26 7.51 8.78
N ALA A 21 8.46 8.01 9.08
CA ALA A 21 9.68 7.70 8.34
C ALA A 21 10.60 6.92 9.29
N PRO A 22 10.50 5.56 9.31
CA PRO A 22 11.09 4.76 10.40
C PRO A 22 12.60 4.54 10.26
N PHE A 23 13.18 4.87 9.12
CA PHE A 23 14.60 4.64 8.84
C PHE A 23 15.35 5.96 8.71
N HIS A 24 16.69 5.90 8.79
CA HIS A 24 17.53 7.06 8.49
C HIS A 24 17.43 7.48 7.03
N ASP A 25 17.09 6.54 6.13
CA ASP A 25 16.85 6.83 4.72
C ASP A 25 15.47 7.47 4.56
N PRO A 26 15.39 8.78 4.20
CA PRO A 26 14.11 9.47 4.03
C PRO A 26 13.31 8.97 2.84
N ASN A 27 13.88 8.11 2.00
CA ASN A 27 13.17 7.50 0.89
C ASN A 27 12.01 6.60 1.35
N TRP A 28 12.09 6.05 2.56
CA TRP A 28 11.04 5.18 3.09
C TRP A 28 10.09 5.97 3.98
N GLN A 29 8.87 6.17 3.52
CA GLN A 29 7.80 6.80 4.29
C GLN A 29 6.55 5.91 4.23
N LEU A 30 5.87 5.76 5.35
CA LEU A 30 4.79 4.80 5.49
C LEU A 30 3.61 5.35 6.27
N VAL A 31 2.49 4.63 6.19
CA VAL A 31 1.29 4.92 6.98
C VAL A 31 0.96 3.69 7.83
N ARG A 32 0.78 3.93 9.12
CA ARG A 32 0.46 2.91 10.12
C ARG A 32 -0.93 3.14 10.71
N VAL A 33 -1.52 2.07 11.21
CA VAL A 33 -2.69 2.15 12.10
C VAL A 33 -2.20 2.43 13.53
N LYS A 34 -2.82 3.40 14.22
CA LYS A 34 -2.34 3.87 15.54
C LYS A 34 -2.34 2.78 16.60
N ASP A 35 -3.42 2.01 16.70
CA ASP A 35 -3.59 1.04 17.79
C ASP A 35 -2.64 -0.14 17.67
N SER A 36 -2.54 -0.74 16.49
CA SER A 36 -1.74 -1.94 16.26
C SER A 36 -0.32 -1.64 15.80
N LYS A 37 -0.10 -0.41 15.32
CA LYS A 37 1.14 0.01 14.64
C LYS A 37 1.44 -0.78 13.35
N LYS A 38 0.46 -1.51 12.83
CA LYS A 38 0.61 -2.24 11.58
C LYS A 38 0.70 -1.27 10.41
N VAL A 39 1.63 -1.55 9.50
CA VAL A 39 1.80 -0.79 8.26
C VAL A 39 0.88 -1.35 7.19
N PHE A 40 0.16 -0.48 6.49
CA PHE A 40 -0.64 -0.90 5.33
C PHE A 40 -0.23 -0.20 4.04
N LEU A 41 0.64 0.79 4.12
CA LEU A 41 1.14 1.51 2.95
C LEU A 41 2.60 1.90 3.17
N TRP A 42 3.48 1.38 2.32
CA TRP A 42 4.87 1.83 2.20
C TRP A 42 5.00 2.67 0.95
N THR A 43 5.77 3.75 1.03
CA THR A 43 6.11 4.55 -0.16
C THR A 43 7.61 4.73 -0.26
N TYR A 44 8.14 4.63 -1.47
CA TYR A 44 9.57 4.83 -1.74
C TYR A 44 9.77 5.13 -3.23
N GLU A 45 10.86 5.79 -3.56
CA GLU A 45 11.26 5.98 -4.94
C GLU A 45 12.24 4.89 -5.36
N ARG A 46 12.01 4.32 -6.53
CA ARG A 46 12.86 3.30 -7.12
C ARG A 46 12.75 3.36 -8.64
N ASN A 47 13.91 3.37 -9.31
CA ASN A 47 13.98 3.40 -10.79
C ASN A 47 13.24 4.60 -11.40
N GLY A 48 13.26 5.76 -10.72
CA GLY A 48 12.64 6.99 -11.22
C GLY A 48 11.14 7.10 -10.99
N PHE A 49 10.52 6.14 -10.33
CA PHE A 49 9.08 6.17 -10.01
C PHE A 49 8.84 6.02 -8.53
N ILE A 50 7.76 6.62 -8.06
CA ILE A 50 7.24 6.31 -6.72
C ILE A 50 6.60 4.92 -6.78
N ASN A 51 6.95 4.09 -5.82
CA ASN A 51 6.42 2.75 -5.64
C ASN A 51 5.67 2.67 -4.32
N LEU A 52 4.61 1.89 -4.29
CA LEU A 52 3.82 1.63 -3.09
C LEU A 52 3.86 0.15 -2.80
N ASN A 53 4.08 -0.23 -1.52
CA ASN A 53 3.84 -1.61 -1.09
C ASN A 53 2.55 -1.64 -0.29
N VAL A 54 1.66 -2.54 -0.67
CA VAL A 54 0.36 -2.73 -0.03
C VAL A 54 0.16 -4.20 0.31
N LYS A 55 -0.48 -4.46 1.45
CA LYS A 55 -0.84 -5.81 1.83
C LYS A 55 -2.00 -6.30 0.98
N VAL A 56 -1.99 -7.59 0.64
CA VAL A 56 -2.97 -8.15 -0.29
C VAL A 56 -3.31 -9.59 0.12
N SER A 57 -4.59 -9.97 -0.06
CA SER A 57 -5.01 -11.36 0.12
C SER A 57 -4.58 -12.20 -1.08
N PRO A 58 -4.37 -13.52 -0.91
CA PRO A 58 -3.95 -14.38 -2.01
C PRO A 58 -4.88 -14.34 -3.23
N ALA A 59 -6.18 -14.24 -3.02
CA ALA A 59 -7.16 -14.21 -4.10
C ALA A 59 -7.01 -12.95 -4.99
N TRP A 60 -6.76 -11.80 -4.38
CA TRP A 60 -6.61 -10.53 -5.09
C TRP A 60 -5.17 -10.26 -5.53
N ARG A 61 -4.18 -10.87 -4.87
CA ARG A 61 -2.77 -10.72 -5.22
C ARG A 61 -2.52 -10.99 -6.70
N ASP A 62 -2.94 -12.16 -7.16
CA ASP A 62 -2.70 -12.58 -8.54
C ASP A 62 -3.58 -11.82 -9.53
N PHE A 63 -4.81 -11.51 -9.13
CA PHE A 63 -5.71 -10.68 -9.95
C PHE A 63 -5.06 -9.34 -10.32
N TRP A 64 -4.51 -8.63 -9.34
CA TRP A 64 -3.90 -7.33 -9.58
C TRP A 64 -2.60 -7.44 -10.39
N ARG A 65 -1.78 -8.46 -10.14
CA ARG A 65 -0.56 -8.71 -10.92
C ARG A 65 -0.87 -9.04 -12.37
N ASP A 66 -1.93 -9.78 -12.62
CA ASP A 66 -2.34 -10.13 -13.98
C ASP A 66 -3.00 -8.94 -14.69
N ALA A 67 -3.73 -8.10 -13.96
CA ALA A 67 -4.45 -6.97 -14.54
C ALA A 67 -3.51 -5.85 -15.00
N PHE A 68 -2.41 -5.62 -14.28
CA PHE A 68 -1.50 -4.49 -14.54
C PHE A 68 -0.04 -4.93 -14.49
N PRO A 69 0.74 -4.71 -15.58
CA PRO A 69 2.19 -4.98 -15.55
C PRO A 69 2.94 -4.20 -14.46
N SER A 70 2.44 -3.03 -14.06
CA SER A 70 3.04 -2.20 -13.01
C SER A 70 2.63 -2.60 -11.59
N VAL A 71 1.89 -3.69 -11.43
CA VAL A 71 1.69 -4.35 -10.14
C VAL A 71 2.54 -5.62 -10.13
N ILE A 72 3.53 -5.65 -9.24
CA ILE A 72 4.53 -6.72 -9.17
C ILE A 72 4.58 -7.31 -7.76
N PRO A 73 5.25 -8.47 -7.56
CA PRO A 73 5.46 -9.00 -6.21
C PRO A 73 6.16 -7.99 -5.30
N GLY A 74 5.78 -7.99 -4.01
CA GLY A 74 6.25 -6.99 -3.05
C GLY A 74 7.76 -6.90 -2.94
N TRP A 75 8.32 -5.76 -3.32
CA TRP A 75 9.76 -5.51 -3.23
C TRP A 75 10.16 -5.27 -1.78
N HIS A 76 11.16 -6.01 -1.30
CA HIS A 76 11.61 -6.01 0.10
C HIS A 76 10.54 -6.43 1.11
N GLN A 77 9.49 -7.12 0.64
CA GLN A 77 8.42 -7.63 1.49
C GLN A 77 8.15 -9.10 1.17
N ASN A 78 7.38 -9.78 2.01
CA ASN A 78 6.90 -11.12 1.73
C ASN A 78 5.98 -11.08 0.49
N LYS A 79 6.38 -11.78 -0.55
CA LYS A 79 5.72 -11.71 -1.86
C LYS A 79 4.39 -12.44 -1.91
N ASP A 80 4.09 -13.28 -0.93
CA ASP A 80 2.78 -13.92 -0.81
C ASP A 80 1.72 -12.98 -0.26
N ASN A 81 2.12 -11.98 0.52
CA ASN A 81 1.21 -11.09 1.23
C ASN A 81 1.28 -9.62 0.79
N TRP A 82 2.22 -9.28 -0.08
CA TRP A 82 2.45 -7.89 -0.49
C TRP A 82 2.58 -7.76 -2.00
N ASN A 83 1.97 -6.71 -2.54
CA ASN A 83 2.19 -6.24 -3.91
C ASN A 83 2.87 -4.90 -3.90
N THR A 84 3.68 -4.66 -4.94
CA THR A 84 4.26 -3.35 -5.23
C THR A 84 3.50 -2.74 -6.39
N ILE A 85 3.07 -1.49 -6.23
CA ILE A 85 2.40 -0.69 -7.25
C ILE A 85 3.40 0.36 -7.73
N ILE A 86 3.74 0.33 -9.01
CA ILE A 86 4.65 1.32 -9.62
C ILE A 86 3.79 2.45 -10.18
N LEU A 87 3.99 3.67 -9.67
CA LEU A 87 3.21 4.83 -10.10
C LEU A 87 3.78 5.43 -11.39
N ASP A 88 3.66 4.70 -12.48
CA ASP A 88 4.15 5.10 -13.81
C ASP A 88 3.04 5.69 -14.71
N GLY A 89 1.84 5.87 -14.17
CA GLY A 89 0.71 6.42 -14.90
C GLY A 89 -0.12 5.40 -15.66
N SER A 90 0.26 4.12 -15.64
CA SER A 90 -0.45 3.07 -16.39
C SER A 90 -1.65 2.51 -15.64
N ILE A 91 -1.73 2.70 -14.32
CA ILE A 91 -2.80 2.15 -13.50
C ILE A 91 -3.82 3.23 -13.18
N PRO A 92 -5.13 3.00 -13.42
CA PRO A 92 -6.16 3.96 -13.05
C PRO A 92 -6.16 4.29 -11.56
N ASP A 93 -6.45 5.54 -11.22
CA ASP A 93 -6.47 5.99 -9.81
C ASP A 93 -7.42 5.16 -8.96
N ASP A 94 -8.58 4.79 -9.48
CA ASP A 94 -9.56 3.99 -8.74
C ASP A 94 -9.00 2.62 -8.36
N ALA A 95 -8.20 2.00 -9.23
CA ALA A 95 -7.55 0.72 -8.94
C ALA A 95 -6.51 0.88 -7.85
N ILE A 96 -5.69 1.93 -7.91
CA ILE A 96 -4.68 2.21 -6.88
C ILE A 96 -5.35 2.44 -5.53
N LYS A 97 -6.40 3.27 -5.50
CA LYS A 97 -7.15 3.54 -4.27
C LYS A 97 -7.79 2.28 -3.70
N ASN A 98 -8.32 1.43 -4.55
CA ASN A 98 -8.88 0.14 -4.14
C ASN A 98 -7.82 -0.73 -3.45
N MET A 99 -6.64 -0.84 -4.04
CA MET A 99 -5.55 -1.65 -3.48
C MET A 99 -5.08 -1.11 -2.12
N ILE A 100 -5.01 0.21 -1.96
CA ILE A 100 -4.66 0.82 -0.68
C ILE A 100 -5.77 0.58 0.36
N ALA A 101 -7.03 0.76 -0.01
CA ALA A 101 -8.17 0.54 0.87
C ALA A 101 -8.26 -0.91 1.34
N ASP A 102 -8.04 -1.86 0.44
CA ASP A 102 -8.02 -3.29 0.77
C ASP A 102 -6.89 -3.61 1.74
N SER A 103 -5.72 -3.00 1.56
CA SER A 103 -4.60 -3.15 2.48
C SER A 103 -4.96 -2.66 3.89
N TYR A 104 -5.59 -1.50 3.99
CA TYR A 104 -6.08 -0.98 5.27
C TYR A 104 -7.07 -1.95 5.91
N ASP A 105 -8.02 -2.48 5.15
CA ASP A 105 -9.02 -3.42 5.65
C ASP A 105 -8.37 -4.70 6.19
N ILE A 106 -7.36 -5.22 5.50
CA ILE A 106 -6.65 -6.43 5.93
C ILE A 106 -5.99 -6.21 7.30
N VAL A 107 -5.28 -5.10 7.49
CA VAL A 107 -4.53 -4.85 8.74
C VAL A 107 -5.42 -4.40 9.88
N THR A 108 -6.64 -3.94 9.59
CA THR A 108 -7.63 -3.53 10.60
C THR A 108 -8.72 -4.59 10.80
N TYR A 109 -8.65 -5.71 10.08
CA TYR A 109 -9.66 -6.75 10.20
C TYR A 109 -9.81 -7.21 11.64
N ASN A 110 -11.06 -7.19 12.12
CA ASN A 110 -11.41 -7.64 13.45
C ASN A 110 -12.69 -8.48 13.35
N PRO A 111 -12.59 -9.80 13.50
CA PRO A 111 -13.76 -10.68 13.36
C PRO A 111 -14.89 -10.37 14.35
N THR A 112 -14.59 -9.76 15.50
CA THR A 112 -15.62 -9.39 16.48
C THR A 112 -16.53 -8.26 16.01
N ARG A 113 -16.11 -7.47 15.00
CA ARG A 113 -16.93 -6.41 14.41
C ARG A 113 -18.06 -6.94 13.53
N LEU A 114 -18.00 -8.20 13.16
CA LEU A 114 -18.98 -8.85 12.28
C LEU A 114 -20.17 -9.42 13.01
N ILE A 115 -20.19 -9.33 14.32
CA ILE A 115 -21.24 -9.91 15.18
C ILE A 115 -22.30 -8.88 15.54
#